data_72ee5ef652a1ccf33e469ed008ec6e8e
#
_entry.id   72ee5ef652a1ccf33e469ed008ec6e8e
#
_cell.length_a   1.000
_cell.length_b   1.000
_cell.length_c   1.000
_cell.angle_alpha   90.00
_cell.angle_beta   90.00
_cell.angle_gamma   90.00
#
_symmetry.space_group_name_H-M   'P 1'
#
loop_
_entity.id
_entity.type
_entity.pdbx_description
1 polymer ?
#
loop_
_entity_poly.entity_id
_entity_poly.type
_entity_poly.pdbx_seq_one_letter_code
_entity_poly.pdbx_strand_id
1 'polypeptide(L)'
;MNEEIKRQILDKIKAYDRVIVSRHIRPDGDAVGSTMGFARMLRDSFPEKEVLVACEDYTDYVSFLGREDGAVPAEKYADALLVVLDTAVLDRISNDNAKLAKEIIKIDHHVDIAPYGDISWVEDFRSSVCEMVVDFYVTFKDELTLSKDAALCLFTGMVTDSGRFRYVETSGDTLRLAAVLLDIGVDTETLYARLYLEEFDEIRFRSYVYDNMKTTENGVAYIYVDEAMQQRFSLTREQASNTVGLLGEIKGSIIWIAFIDYEGTIRVRLRSRFVEVNKLAEKYHGGGHVCACGATVYSHEEMEALLKDADDLIKEFKANNFYL
;
A
#
# COMPACT_ATOMS: atom_id res chain seq x y z
N MET A 1 -5.72 23.34 7.70
CA MET A 1 -5.23 23.70 6.36
C MET A 1 -6.26 23.27 5.33
N ASN A 2 -6.35 23.91 4.16
CA ASN A 2 -7.25 23.52 3.05
C ASN A 2 -8.77 23.45 3.39
N GLU A 3 -9.24 24.26 4.33
CA GLU A 3 -10.64 24.28 4.77
C GLU A 3 -11.61 24.65 3.64
N GLU A 4 -11.19 25.55 2.74
CA GLU A 4 -11.98 25.97 1.58
C GLU A 4 -12.24 24.80 0.61
N ILE A 5 -11.23 24.01 0.26
CA ILE A 5 -11.42 22.86 -0.64
C ILE A 5 -12.26 21.76 0.02
N LYS A 6 -12.07 21.53 1.32
CA LYS A 6 -12.90 20.59 2.08
C LYS A 6 -14.37 21.03 2.07
N ARG A 7 -14.64 22.33 2.23
CA ARG A 7 -15.99 22.89 2.14
C ARG A 7 -16.59 22.69 0.75
N GLN A 8 -15.83 22.97 -0.30
CA GLN A 8 -16.28 22.70 -1.68
C GLN A 8 -16.64 21.21 -1.88
N ILE A 9 -15.83 20.30 -1.36
CA ILE A 9 -16.09 18.85 -1.42
C ILE A 9 -17.39 18.51 -0.70
N LEU A 10 -17.58 19.00 0.54
CA LEU A 10 -18.80 18.73 1.30
C LEU A 10 -20.05 19.30 0.61
N ASP A 11 -19.96 20.51 0.07
CA ASP A 11 -21.08 21.15 -0.63
C ASP A 11 -21.45 20.37 -1.91
N LYS A 12 -20.45 19.84 -2.64
CA LYS A 12 -20.71 18.95 -3.78
C LYS A 12 -21.37 17.64 -3.34
N ILE A 13 -20.85 16.99 -2.30
CA ILE A 13 -21.49 15.77 -1.75
C ILE A 13 -22.97 16.04 -1.41
N LYS A 14 -23.28 17.19 -0.80
CA LYS A 14 -24.66 17.56 -0.46
C LYS A 14 -25.53 17.81 -1.69
N ALA A 15 -24.96 18.33 -2.78
CA ALA A 15 -25.69 18.69 -3.99
C ALA A 15 -26.09 17.50 -4.87
N TYR A 16 -25.45 16.32 -4.69
CA TYR A 16 -25.72 15.13 -5.48
C TYR A 16 -26.55 14.12 -4.70
N ASP A 17 -27.55 13.51 -5.34
CA ASP A 17 -28.34 12.42 -4.75
C ASP A 17 -27.57 11.10 -4.74
N ARG A 18 -26.64 10.92 -5.70
CA ARG A 18 -25.78 9.74 -5.81
C ARG A 18 -24.30 10.11 -5.72
N VAL A 19 -23.59 9.41 -4.84
CA VAL A 19 -22.13 9.49 -4.68
C VAL A 19 -21.55 8.10 -4.93
N ILE A 20 -20.61 8.01 -5.88
CA ILE A 20 -19.85 6.79 -6.13
C ILE A 20 -18.43 7.03 -5.59
N VAL A 21 -17.93 6.08 -4.81
CA VAL A 21 -16.58 6.13 -4.24
C VAL A 21 -15.73 5.06 -4.90
N SER A 22 -14.51 5.39 -5.27
CA SER A 22 -13.57 4.46 -5.92
C SER A 22 -12.14 4.70 -5.45
N ARG A 23 -11.24 3.76 -5.78
CA ARG A 23 -9.83 3.73 -5.40
C ARG A 23 -8.96 3.16 -6.51
N HIS A 24 -7.64 3.02 -6.25
CA HIS A 24 -6.73 2.40 -7.21
C HIS A 24 -6.89 0.88 -7.30
N ILE A 25 -6.43 0.32 -8.45
CA ILE A 25 -6.30 -1.14 -8.66
C ILE A 25 -5.21 -1.73 -7.74
N ARG A 26 -5.37 -3.02 -7.36
CA ARG A 26 -4.49 -3.72 -6.42
C ARG A 26 -4.44 -3.00 -5.07
N PRO A 27 -5.57 -2.92 -4.39
CA PRO A 27 -5.73 -2.08 -3.22
C PRO A 27 -4.91 -2.59 -2.04
N ASP A 28 -4.40 -1.62 -1.28
CA ASP A 28 -3.84 -1.82 0.04
C ASP A 28 -4.84 -1.47 1.15
N GLY A 29 -4.35 -1.36 2.37
CA GLY A 29 -5.21 -1.08 3.52
C GLY A 29 -5.73 0.35 3.56
N ASP A 30 -4.99 1.34 3.02
CA ASP A 30 -5.44 2.72 2.95
C ASP A 30 -6.50 2.91 1.87
N ALA A 31 -6.29 2.34 0.69
CA ALA A 31 -7.26 2.39 -0.40
C ALA A 31 -8.62 1.81 0.01
N VAL A 32 -8.66 0.63 0.64
CA VAL A 32 -9.91 0.01 1.13
C VAL A 32 -10.45 0.76 2.34
N GLY A 33 -9.58 1.09 3.30
CA GLY A 33 -9.94 1.79 4.53
C GLY A 33 -10.59 3.15 4.26
N SER A 34 -9.99 3.95 3.38
CA SER A 34 -10.49 5.28 3.01
C SER A 34 -11.82 5.21 2.28
N THR A 35 -11.95 4.33 1.26
CA THR A 35 -13.20 4.20 0.49
C THR A 35 -14.36 3.68 1.35
N MET A 36 -14.13 2.61 2.11
CA MET A 36 -15.16 2.02 2.98
C MET A 36 -15.52 2.95 4.14
N GLY A 37 -14.52 3.57 4.76
CA GLY A 37 -14.72 4.52 5.86
C GLY A 37 -15.47 5.76 5.41
N PHE A 38 -15.08 6.35 4.27
CA PHE A 38 -15.72 7.51 3.70
C PHE A 38 -17.17 7.22 3.28
N ALA A 39 -17.39 6.11 2.58
CA ALA A 39 -18.73 5.72 2.15
C ALA A 39 -19.68 5.48 3.34
N ARG A 40 -19.19 4.81 4.41
CA ARG A 40 -19.98 4.60 5.64
C ARG A 40 -20.30 5.92 6.33
N MET A 41 -19.32 6.83 6.48
CA MET A 41 -19.52 8.15 7.03
C MET A 41 -20.59 8.92 6.23
N LEU A 42 -20.59 8.84 4.91
CA LEU A 42 -21.60 9.49 4.08
C LEU A 42 -22.98 8.83 4.24
N ARG A 43 -23.07 7.50 4.28
CA ARG A 43 -24.32 6.77 4.53
C ARG A 43 -24.93 7.10 5.88
N ASP A 44 -24.09 7.24 6.91
CA ASP A 44 -24.52 7.60 8.27
C ASP A 44 -24.96 9.07 8.37
N SER A 45 -24.31 9.97 7.59
CA SER A 45 -24.57 11.40 7.62
C SER A 45 -25.75 11.82 6.72
N PHE A 46 -25.96 11.11 5.61
CA PHE A 46 -26.94 11.44 4.57
C PHE A 46 -27.69 10.18 4.13
N PRO A 47 -28.58 9.62 4.97
CA PRO A 47 -29.25 8.34 4.71
C PRO A 47 -30.18 8.37 3.48
N GLU A 48 -30.54 9.56 3.00
CA GLU A 48 -31.34 9.74 1.79
C GLU A 48 -30.53 9.58 0.49
N LYS A 49 -29.18 9.59 0.55
CA LYS A 49 -28.32 9.50 -0.64
C LYS A 49 -28.00 8.06 -1.00
N GLU A 50 -27.90 7.79 -2.30
CA GLU A 50 -27.34 6.55 -2.79
C GLU A 50 -25.79 6.64 -2.79
N VAL A 51 -25.13 6.01 -1.82
CA VAL A 51 -23.66 5.96 -1.73
C VAL A 51 -23.19 4.56 -2.09
N LEU A 52 -22.38 4.44 -3.15
CA LEU A 52 -21.87 3.17 -3.68
C LEU A 52 -20.34 3.14 -3.64
N VAL A 53 -19.75 2.00 -3.31
CA VAL A 53 -18.28 1.76 -3.40
C VAL A 53 -18.03 0.89 -4.63
N ALA A 54 -17.65 1.53 -5.73
CA ALA A 54 -17.50 0.91 -7.04
C ALA A 54 -16.03 0.60 -7.32
N CYS A 55 -15.61 -0.64 -7.07
CA CYS A 55 -14.28 -1.16 -7.34
C CYS A 55 -14.39 -2.54 -7.96
N GLU A 56 -13.53 -2.86 -8.93
CA GLU A 56 -13.63 -4.08 -9.74
C GLU A 56 -12.66 -5.19 -9.28
N ASP A 57 -11.68 -4.84 -8.49
CA ASP A 57 -10.76 -5.77 -7.83
C ASP A 57 -10.88 -5.69 -6.31
N TYR A 58 -10.39 -6.71 -5.62
CA TYR A 58 -10.42 -6.73 -4.17
C TYR A 58 -9.14 -7.34 -3.59
N THR A 59 -8.96 -7.21 -2.27
CA THR A 59 -7.87 -7.84 -1.52
C THR A 59 -8.39 -8.60 -0.32
N ASP A 60 -7.85 -9.79 -0.06
CA ASP A 60 -8.15 -10.58 1.13
C ASP A 60 -7.58 -9.95 2.40
N TYR A 61 -6.49 -9.20 2.28
CA TYR A 61 -5.71 -8.63 3.38
C TYR A 61 -6.54 -7.86 4.40
N VAL A 62 -7.52 -7.07 3.92
CA VAL A 62 -8.42 -6.28 4.77
C VAL A 62 -9.89 -6.63 4.57
N SER A 63 -10.19 -7.85 4.12
CA SER A 63 -11.55 -8.32 3.84
C SER A 63 -12.50 -8.27 5.05
N PHE A 64 -11.95 -8.25 6.26
CA PHE A 64 -12.72 -8.07 7.50
C PHE A 64 -13.39 -6.69 7.63
N LEU A 65 -12.98 -5.71 6.84
CA LEU A 65 -13.64 -4.40 6.77
C LEU A 65 -15.00 -4.45 6.06
N GLY A 66 -15.34 -5.57 5.41
CA GLY A 66 -16.59 -5.78 4.69
C GLY A 66 -16.37 -5.83 3.18
N ARG A 67 -17.47 -5.82 2.46
CA ARG A 67 -17.45 -5.88 0.99
C ARG A 67 -17.82 -4.55 0.39
N GLU A 68 -17.13 -4.19 -0.67
CA GLU A 68 -17.48 -3.13 -1.61
C GLU A 68 -18.69 -3.55 -2.45
N ASP A 69 -19.37 -2.58 -3.08
CA ASP A 69 -20.56 -2.87 -3.88
C ASP A 69 -20.21 -3.50 -5.26
N GLY A 70 -18.92 -3.50 -5.62
CA GLY A 70 -18.42 -4.11 -6.86
C GLY A 70 -18.69 -3.24 -8.09
N ALA A 71 -18.87 -3.88 -9.25
CA ALA A 71 -19.12 -3.18 -10.51
C ALA A 71 -20.49 -2.49 -10.48
N VAL A 72 -20.51 -1.18 -10.67
CA VAL A 72 -21.71 -0.35 -10.74
C VAL A 72 -22.09 -0.12 -12.21
N PRO A 73 -23.36 -0.29 -12.61
CA PRO A 73 -23.81 -0.10 -13.99
C PRO A 73 -23.51 1.31 -14.52
N ALA A 74 -23.09 1.40 -15.80
CA ALA A 74 -22.66 2.63 -16.45
C ALA A 74 -23.69 3.78 -16.39
N GLU A 75 -24.98 3.44 -16.47
CA GLU A 75 -26.06 4.42 -16.41
C GLU A 75 -26.15 5.19 -15.08
N LYS A 76 -25.59 4.63 -14.00
CA LYS A 76 -25.56 5.29 -12.68
C LYS A 76 -24.52 6.42 -12.58
N TYR A 77 -23.60 6.52 -13.52
CA TYR A 77 -22.53 7.53 -13.47
C TYR A 77 -22.96 8.89 -14.03
N ALA A 78 -23.86 8.92 -14.99
CA ALA A 78 -24.23 10.15 -15.72
C ALA A 78 -24.75 11.29 -14.85
N ASP A 79 -25.33 10.99 -13.68
CA ASP A 79 -25.86 11.94 -12.71
C ASP A 79 -25.18 11.83 -11.33
N ALA A 80 -24.09 11.07 -11.24
CA ALA A 80 -23.37 10.83 -10.00
C ALA A 80 -22.15 11.76 -9.83
N LEU A 81 -21.83 12.03 -8.55
CA LEU A 81 -20.52 12.51 -8.13
C LEU A 81 -19.60 11.30 -7.90
N LEU A 82 -18.49 11.24 -8.59
CA LEU A 82 -17.44 10.26 -8.30
C LEU A 82 -16.39 10.86 -7.36
N VAL A 83 -16.17 10.23 -6.21
CA VAL A 83 -15.07 10.56 -5.31
C VAL A 83 -14.01 9.47 -5.39
N VAL A 84 -12.84 9.82 -5.88
CA VAL A 84 -11.69 8.91 -6.01
C VAL A 84 -10.73 9.17 -4.87
N LEU A 85 -10.48 8.14 -4.09
CA LEU A 85 -9.60 8.15 -2.92
C LEU A 85 -8.33 7.38 -3.24
N ASP A 86 -7.20 7.85 -2.72
CA ASP A 86 -5.93 7.15 -2.75
C ASP A 86 -5.50 6.67 -4.15
N THR A 87 -5.56 7.59 -5.13
CA THR A 87 -5.24 7.22 -6.51
C THR A 87 -4.47 8.35 -7.21
N ALA A 88 -3.17 8.16 -7.41
CA ALA A 88 -2.28 9.16 -7.98
C ALA A 88 -2.63 9.54 -9.42
N VAL A 89 -3.01 8.56 -10.25
CA VAL A 89 -3.25 8.75 -11.69
C VAL A 89 -4.56 8.09 -12.14
N LEU A 90 -5.23 8.73 -13.08
CA LEU A 90 -6.56 8.34 -13.57
C LEU A 90 -6.63 6.88 -14.07
N ASP A 91 -5.59 6.39 -14.73
CA ASP A 91 -5.57 5.05 -15.33
C ASP A 91 -5.39 3.92 -14.28
N ARG A 92 -5.19 4.28 -13.01
CA ARG A 92 -5.14 3.32 -11.91
C ARG A 92 -6.46 3.18 -11.15
N ILE A 93 -7.49 3.94 -11.49
CA ILE A 93 -8.79 3.80 -10.83
C ILE A 93 -9.34 2.39 -11.10
N SER A 94 -9.73 1.67 -10.04
CA SER A 94 -10.35 0.33 -10.11
C SER A 94 -11.83 0.42 -10.51
N ASN A 95 -12.10 1.09 -11.64
CA ASN A 95 -13.45 1.37 -12.09
C ASN A 95 -13.43 1.85 -13.55
N ASP A 96 -13.76 0.98 -14.49
CA ASP A 96 -13.75 1.27 -15.93
C ASP A 96 -14.76 2.37 -16.32
N ASN A 97 -15.82 2.55 -15.54
CA ASN A 97 -16.86 3.55 -15.76
C ASN A 97 -16.55 4.94 -15.16
N ALA A 98 -15.39 5.11 -14.51
CA ALA A 98 -15.04 6.36 -13.81
C ALA A 98 -15.19 7.62 -14.69
N LYS A 99 -14.80 7.51 -15.98
CA LYS A 99 -14.87 8.62 -16.96
C LYS A 99 -16.31 9.01 -17.37
N LEU A 100 -17.31 8.23 -16.99
CA LEU A 100 -18.73 8.50 -17.26
C LEU A 100 -19.39 9.37 -16.18
N ALA A 101 -18.70 9.58 -15.05
CA ALA A 101 -19.22 10.39 -13.97
C ALA A 101 -19.39 11.85 -14.40
N LYS A 102 -20.43 12.49 -13.89
CA LYS A 102 -20.74 13.88 -14.20
C LYS A 102 -19.70 14.85 -13.65
N GLU A 103 -19.14 14.54 -12.49
CA GLU A 103 -18.11 15.32 -11.84
C GLU A 103 -17.20 14.36 -11.03
N ILE A 104 -15.91 14.62 -11.00
CA ILE A 104 -14.90 13.80 -10.30
C ILE A 104 -14.19 14.63 -9.24
N ILE A 105 -14.17 14.13 -8.00
CA ILE A 105 -13.35 14.66 -6.91
C ILE A 105 -12.20 13.68 -6.65
N LYS A 106 -10.97 14.21 -6.60
CA LYS A 106 -9.77 13.48 -6.16
C LYS A 106 -9.44 13.86 -4.73
N ILE A 107 -9.21 12.85 -3.86
CA ILE A 107 -8.64 13.00 -2.51
C ILE A 107 -7.45 12.06 -2.41
N ASP A 108 -6.23 12.59 -2.29
CA ASP A 108 -5.02 11.79 -2.44
C ASP A 108 -3.86 12.34 -1.62
N HIS A 109 -2.94 11.46 -1.20
CA HIS A 109 -1.72 11.83 -0.48
C HIS A 109 -0.44 11.52 -1.27
N HIS A 110 -0.55 11.03 -2.49
CA HIS A 110 0.60 10.82 -3.36
C HIS A 110 1.09 12.15 -3.98
N VAL A 111 2.35 12.18 -4.41
CA VAL A 111 2.88 13.30 -5.21
C VAL A 111 2.05 13.47 -6.47
N ASP A 112 1.53 14.67 -6.70
CA ASP A 112 0.60 14.96 -7.81
C ASP A 112 1.34 15.16 -9.14
N ILE A 113 1.76 14.05 -9.76
CA ILE A 113 2.49 14.05 -11.05
C ILE A 113 1.57 14.11 -12.28
N ALA A 114 0.29 13.79 -12.14
CA ALA A 114 -0.70 13.76 -13.21
C ALA A 114 -2.08 14.19 -12.68
N PRO A 115 -2.31 15.51 -12.51
CA PRO A 115 -3.56 16.04 -11.96
C PRO A 115 -4.79 15.58 -12.75
N TYR A 116 -5.86 15.21 -12.06
CA TYR A 116 -7.17 14.89 -12.62
C TYR A 116 -8.29 15.21 -11.61
N GLY A 117 -9.52 15.19 -12.10
CA GLY A 117 -10.72 15.55 -11.34
C GLY A 117 -11.06 17.03 -11.44
N ASP A 118 -12.36 17.34 -11.26
CA ASP A 118 -12.88 18.71 -11.27
C ASP A 118 -12.51 19.46 -9.98
N ILE A 119 -12.41 18.72 -8.87
CA ILE A 119 -11.88 19.18 -7.59
C ILE A 119 -10.80 18.20 -7.16
N SER A 120 -9.63 18.72 -6.76
CA SER A 120 -8.49 17.91 -6.34
C SER A 120 -7.97 18.40 -5.00
N TRP A 121 -8.06 17.55 -3.96
CA TRP A 121 -7.48 17.77 -2.65
C TRP A 121 -6.33 16.79 -2.47
N VAL A 122 -5.09 17.27 -2.60
CA VAL A 122 -3.86 16.48 -2.50
C VAL A 122 -2.98 17.06 -1.40
N GLU A 123 -2.52 16.21 -0.49
CA GLU A 123 -1.60 16.55 0.62
C GLU A 123 -0.52 15.46 0.76
N ASP A 124 0.59 15.59 0.01
CA ASP A 124 1.68 14.60 -0.09
C ASP A 124 2.53 14.44 1.19
N PHE A 125 2.27 15.25 2.19
CA PHE A 125 2.88 15.15 3.53
C PHE A 125 2.05 14.34 4.53
N ARG A 126 0.85 13.91 4.16
CA ARG A 126 -0.02 13.07 5.00
C ARG A 126 0.42 11.61 4.96
N SER A 127 0.26 10.93 6.08
CA SER A 127 0.64 9.51 6.18
C SER A 127 -0.30 8.56 5.45
N SER A 128 -1.52 9.02 5.11
CA SER A 128 -2.56 8.21 4.44
C SER A 128 -3.75 9.08 4.00
N VAL A 129 -4.53 8.60 3.05
CA VAL A 129 -5.82 9.22 2.71
C VAL A 129 -6.85 9.01 3.83
N CYS A 130 -6.76 7.90 4.57
CA CYS A 130 -7.56 7.72 5.78
C CYS A 130 -7.36 8.85 6.79
N GLU A 131 -6.11 9.33 6.99
CA GLU A 131 -5.83 10.50 7.82
C GLU A 131 -6.55 11.74 7.30
N MET A 132 -6.55 11.96 5.98
CA MET A 132 -7.26 13.08 5.35
C MET A 132 -8.78 12.99 5.56
N VAL A 133 -9.37 11.81 5.43
CA VAL A 133 -10.80 11.59 5.69
C VAL A 133 -11.16 11.87 7.15
N VAL A 134 -10.30 11.50 8.11
CA VAL A 134 -10.53 11.84 9.53
C VAL A 134 -10.45 13.35 9.75
N ASP A 135 -9.48 14.03 9.11
CA ASP A 135 -9.35 15.49 9.17
C ASP A 135 -10.59 16.18 8.54
N PHE A 136 -11.14 15.61 7.46
CA PHE A 136 -12.40 16.05 6.88
C PHE A 136 -13.58 15.90 7.88
N TYR A 137 -13.70 14.75 8.53
CA TYR A 137 -14.70 14.53 9.57
C TYR A 137 -14.55 15.53 10.73
N VAL A 138 -13.35 15.73 11.26
CA VAL A 138 -13.09 16.66 12.37
C VAL A 138 -13.44 18.10 11.98
N THR A 139 -13.15 18.50 10.74
CA THR A 139 -13.49 19.83 10.22
C THR A 139 -15.01 20.06 10.21
N PHE A 140 -15.80 19.02 9.93
CA PHE A 140 -17.26 19.11 9.76
C PHE A 140 -18.03 18.21 10.74
N LYS A 141 -17.50 18.00 11.95
CA LYS A 141 -18.10 17.10 12.96
C LYS A 141 -19.54 17.43 13.36
N ASP A 142 -19.97 18.68 13.16
CA ASP A 142 -21.33 19.11 13.44
C ASP A 142 -22.31 18.78 12.27
N GLU A 143 -21.76 18.38 11.11
CA GLU A 143 -22.52 18.07 9.89
C GLU A 143 -22.36 16.60 9.46
N LEU A 144 -21.36 15.89 10.00
CA LEU A 144 -21.03 14.51 9.66
C LEU A 144 -21.12 13.59 10.87
N THR A 145 -21.54 12.36 10.62
CA THR A 145 -21.59 11.28 11.61
C THR A 145 -20.57 10.21 11.26
N LEU A 146 -19.74 9.81 12.23
CA LEU A 146 -18.75 8.76 12.05
C LEU A 146 -19.06 7.60 13.01
N SER A 147 -19.59 6.51 12.46
CA SER A 147 -19.87 5.29 13.23
C SER A 147 -18.56 4.55 13.59
N LYS A 148 -18.69 3.63 14.55
CA LYS A 148 -17.56 2.76 14.94
C LYS A 148 -17.04 1.93 13.77
N ASP A 149 -17.89 1.46 12.88
CA ASP A 149 -17.50 0.67 11.71
C ASP A 149 -16.78 1.53 10.66
N ALA A 150 -17.17 2.79 10.47
CA ALA A 150 -16.44 3.74 9.63
C ALA A 150 -15.08 4.09 10.25
N ALA A 151 -15.05 4.33 11.56
CA ALA A 151 -13.81 4.61 12.30
C ALA A 151 -12.82 3.44 12.22
N LEU A 152 -13.30 2.18 12.30
CA LEU A 152 -12.46 0.99 12.13
C LEU A 152 -11.80 0.95 10.75
N CYS A 153 -12.55 1.25 9.68
CA CYS A 153 -11.99 1.31 8.32
C CYS A 153 -10.87 2.35 8.23
N LEU A 154 -11.14 3.58 8.69
CA LEU A 154 -10.17 4.67 8.63
C LEU A 154 -8.92 4.40 9.49
N PHE A 155 -9.11 3.87 10.69
CA PHE A 155 -7.98 3.51 11.55
C PHE A 155 -7.13 2.39 10.94
N THR A 156 -7.76 1.42 10.27
CA THR A 156 -7.04 0.37 9.55
C THR A 156 -6.11 0.94 8.47
N GLY A 157 -6.61 1.85 7.63
CA GLY A 157 -5.77 2.48 6.61
C GLY A 157 -4.65 3.31 7.22
N MET A 158 -4.92 4.11 8.25
CA MET A 158 -3.87 4.85 8.96
C MET A 158 -2.77 3.94 9.51
N VAL A 159 -3.13 2.78 10.09
CA VAL A 159 -2.18 1.81 10.65
C VAL A 159 -1.35 1.14 9.57
N THR A 160 -1.97 0.74 8.48
CA THR A 160 -1.28 0.00 7.41
C THR A 160 -0.31 0.88 6.64
N ASP A 161 -0.73 2.06 6.25
CA ASP A 161 0.04 2.96 5.41
C ASP A 161 1.17 3.68 6.16
N SER A 162 0.96 4.03 7.43
CA SER A 162 2.00 4.57 8.31
C SER A 162 2.98 3.52 8.86
N GLY A 163 2.84 2.24 8.49
CA GLY A 163 3.61 1.14 9.05
C GLY A 163 3.47 1.05 10.57
N ARG A 164 2.26 1.15 11.09
CA ARG A 164 1.96 1.20 12.53
C ARG A 164 2.52 2.47 13.18
N PHE A 165 2.36 3.61 12.53
CA PHE A 165 2.85 4.93 12.97
C PHE A 165 4.38 5.02 13.13
N ARG A 166 5.14 4.29 12.29
CA ARG A 166 6.62 4.28 12.34
C ARG A 166 7.28 4.98 11.16
N TYR A 167 6.56 5.21 10.06
CA TYR A 167 7.14 5.85 8.87
C TYR A 167 7.29 7.36 9.06
N VAL A 168 8.12 7.96 8.25
CA VAL A 168 8.56 9.36 8.40
C VAL A 168 7.41 10.36 8.23
N GLU A 169 6.39 10.02 7.46
CA GLU A 169 5.20 10.83 7.24
C GLU A 169 4.27 10.89 8.48
N THR A 170 4.49 10.01 9.48
CA THR A 170 3.73 10.06 10.75
C THR A 170 4.06 11.32 11.53
N SER A 171 3.11 12.20 11.64
CA SER A 171 3.22 13.49 12.35
C SER A 171 2.46 13.49 13.68
N GLY A 172 2.62 14.58 14.45
CA GLY A 172 1.79 14.82 15.63
C GLY A 172 0.29 14.96 15.29
N ASP A 173 -0.04 15.48 14.09
CA ASP A 173 -1.43 15.57 13.63
C ASP A 173 -1.99 14.19 13.29
N THR A 174 -1.20 13.31 12.64
CA THR A 174 -1.56 11.92 12.40
C THR A 174 -2.01 11.23 13.68
N LEU A 175 -1.24 11.35 14.77
CA LEU A 175 -1.58 10.72 16.05
C LEU A 175 -2.80 11.35 16.72
N ARG A 176 -3.00 12.67 16.60
CA ARG A 176 -4.20 13.35 17.10
C ARG A 176 -5.46 12.90 16.38
N LEU A 177 -5.39 12.75 15.06
CA LEU A 177 -6.49 12.25 14.24
C LEU A 177 -6.77 10.75 14.53
N ALA A 178 -5.73 9.94 14.72
CA ALA A 178 -5.88 8.56 15.17
C ALA A 178 -6.58 8.47 16.54
N ALA A 179 -6.27 9.38 17.49
CA ALA A 179 -6.92 9.43 18.78
C ALA A 179 -8.43 9.67 18.68
N VAL A 180 -8.89 10.49 17.73
CA VAL A 180 -10.34 10.69 17.48
C VAL A 180 -11.04 9.36 17.18
N LEU A 181 -10.42 8.51 16.38
CA LEU A 181 -10.98 7.20 16.04
C LEU A 181 -11.01 6.24 17.23
N LEU A 182 -9.98 6.30 18.08
CA LEU A 182 -9.95 5.53 19.33
C LEU A 182 -11.03 5.98 20.31
N ASP A 183 -11.29 7.30 20.40
CA ASP A 183 -12.37 7.85 21.24
C ASP A 183 -13.76 7.40 20.77
N ILE A 184 -13.94 7.15 19.46
CA ILE A 184 -15.16 6.53 18.90
C ILE A 184 -15.29 5.06 19.31
N GLY A 185 -14.18 4.41 19.69
CA GLY A 185 -14.17 3.07 20.27
C GLY A 185 -13.69 1.98 19.32
N VAL A 186 -12.71 2.28 18.46
CA VAL A 186 -12.02 1.26 17.66
C VAL A 186 -11.34 0.25 18.60
N ASP A 187 -11.60 -1.03 18.38
CA ASP A 187 -10.96 -2.14 19.08
C ASP A 187 -9.61 -2.45 18.41
N THR A 188 -8.56 -1.89 18.97
CA THR A 188 -7.20 -2.07 18.44
C THR A 188 -6.68 -3.47 18.66
N GLU A 189 -7.04 -4.17 19.74
CA GLU A 189 -6.59 -5.53 20.01
C GLU A 189 -7.08 -6.48 18.91
N THR A 190 -8.38 -6.45 18.62
CA THR A 190 -8.97 -7.25 17.54
C THR A 190 -8.42 -6.85 16.18
N LEU A 191 -8.24 -5.55 15.91
CA LEU A 191 -7.70 -5.05 14.65
C LEU A 191 -6.27 -5.56 14.41
N TYR A 192 -5.37 -5.38 15.38
CA TYR A 192 -3.98 -5.82 15.24
C TYR A 192 -3.86 -7.33 15.14
N ALA A 193 -4.72 -8.07 15.84
CA ALA A 193 -4.81 -9.52 15.68
C ALA A 193 -5.17 -9.91 14.23
N ARG A 194 -6.12 -9.22 13.60
CA ARG A 194 -6.50 -9.50 12.21
C ARG A 194 -5.45 -9.10 11.19
N LEU A 195 -4.70 -8.02 11.43
CA LEU A 195 -3.70 -7.52 10.50
C LEU A 195 -2.34 -8.24 10.61
N TYR A 196 -1.96 -8.72 11.80
CA TYR A 196 -0.57 -9.09 12.08
C TYR A 196 -0.39 -10.44 12.78
N LEU A 197 -1.46 -11.18 13.09
CA LEU A 197 -1.30 -12.58 13.45
C LEU A 197 -0.99 -13.37 12.17
N GLU A 198 0.01 -14.21 12.30
CA GLU A 198 0.48 -15.07 11.22
C GLU A 198 0.14 -16.53 11.52
N GLU A 199 -0.12 -17.30 10.48
CA GLU A 199 -0.25 -18.74 10.61
C GLU A 199 1.07 -19.37 11.07
N PHE A 200 0.98 -20.45 11.84
CA PHE A 200 2.17 -21.08 12.39
C PHE A 200 3.15 -21.58 11.32
N ASP A 201 2.64 -21.97 10.17
CA ASP A 201 3.46 -22.41 9.04
C ASP A 201 4.21 -21.23 8.38
N GLU A 202 3.66 -20.02 8.39
CA GLU A 202 4.35 -18.80 7.96
C GLU A 202 5.51 -18.47 8.92
N ILE A 203 5.29 -18.60 10.23
CA ILE A 203 6.35 -18.42 11.24
C ILE A 203 7.46 -19.46 11.04
N ARG A 204 7.11 -20.73 10.77
CA ARG A 204 8.08 -21.79 10.47
C ARG A 204 8.89 -21.49 9.19
N PHE A 205 8.21 -21.03 8.15
CA PHE A 205 8.87 -20.64 6.92
C PHE A 205 9.85 -19.49 7.15
N ARG A 206 9.42 -18.45 7.85
CA ARG A 206 10.29 -17.30 8.21
C ARG A 206 11.50 -17.73 9.03
N SER A 207 11.31 -18.61 10.03
CA SER A 207 12.40 -19.17 10.81
C SER A 207 13.38 -19.93 9.92
N TYR A 208 12.88 -20.74 8.98
CA TYR A 208 13.72 -21.45 8.03
C TYR A 208 14.50 -20.50 7.12
N VAL A 209 13.90 -19.39 6.68
CA VAL A 209 14.59 -18.36 5.89
C VAL A 209 15.77 -17.78 6.67
N TYR A 210 15.58 -17.39 7.92
CA TYR A 210 16.64 -16.82 8.76
C TYR A 210 17.75 -17.83 9.07
N ASP A 211 17.40 -19.11 9.26
CA ASP A 211 18.40 -20.17 9.51
C ASP A 211 19.24 -20.53 8.27
N ASN A 212 18.70 -20.29 7.04
CA ASN A 212 19.33 -20.71 5.78
C ASN A 212 19.81 -19.54 4.92
N MET A 213 19.48 -18.29 5.29
CA MET A 213 20.02 -17.12 4.60
C MET A 213 21.56 -17.06 4.76
N LYS A 214 22.22 -16.44 3.79
CA LYS A 214 23.64 -16.24 3.77
C LYS A 214 23.99 -14.77 3.64
N THR A 215 25.21 -14.42 3.97
CA THR A 215 25.78 -13.09 3.75
C THR A 215 27.10 -13.20 3.00
N THR A 216 27.35 -12.26 2.09
CA THR A 216 28.64 -12.11 1.44
C THR A 216 29.63 -11.39 2.34
N GLU A 217 30.90 -11.30 1.92
CA GLU A 217 31.96 -10.65 2.70
C GLU A 217 31.66 -9.19 3.04
N ASN A 218 31.09 -8.43 2.10
CA ASN A 218 30.78 -7.01 2.31
C ASN A 218 29.34 -6.77 2.82
N GLY A 219 28.52 -7.83 3.01
CA GLY A 219 27.25 -7.75 3.71
C GLY A 219 26.01 -7.74 2.80
N VAL A 220 26.05 -8.34 1.60
CA VAL A 220 24.83 -8.68 0.87
C VAL A 220 24.15 -9.84 1.59
N ALA A 221 22.92 -9.64 2.09
CA ALA A 221 22.11 -10.73 2.61
C ALA A 221 21.38 -11.43 1.45
N TYR A 222 21.40 -12.75 1.40
CA TYR A 222 20.69 -13.45 0.33
C TYR A 222 20.17 -14.81 0.76
N ILE A 223 19.13 -15.27 0.04
CA ILE A 223 18.58 -16.61 0.14
C ILE A 223 18.25 -17.16 -1.25
N TYR A 224 18.38 -18.47 -1.39
CA TYR A 224 17.94 -19.20 -2.55
C TYR A 224 16.70 -20.04 -2.18
N VAL A 225 15.58 -19.71 -2.80
CA VAL A 225 14.28 -20.35 -2.61
C VAL A 225 14.10 -21.36 -3.76
N ASP A 226 14.71 -22.51 -3.59
CA ASP A 226 14.65 -23.60 -4.55
C ASP A 226 13.25 -24.28 -4.62
N GLU A 227 13.03 -25.13 -5.61
CA GLU A 227 11.79 -25.87 -5.76
C GLU A 227 11.46 -26.74 -4.53
N ALA A 228 12.47 -27.34 -3.90
CA ALA A 228 12.26 -28.19 -2.72
C ALA A 228 11.75 -27.37 -1.52
N MET A 229 12.28 -26.17 -1.32
CA MET A 229 11.82 -25.24 -0.31
C MET A 229 10.38 -24.76 -0.61
N GLN A 230 10.11 -24.39 -1.87
CA GLN A 230 8.75 -23.99 -2.30
C GLN A 230 7.72 -25.08 -2.03
N GLN A 231 8.04 -26.33 -2.39
CA GLN A 231 7.16 -27.49 -2.14
C GLN A 231 7.00 -27.78 -0.64
N ARG A 232 8.09 -27.75 0.12
CA ARG A 232 8.08 -28.02 1.57
C ARG A 232 7.12 -27.10 2.34
N PHE A 233 7.08 -25.83 1.96
CA PHE A 233 6.26 -24.81 2.63
C PHE A 233 4.99 -24.45 1.83
N SER A 234 4.69 -25.17 0.74
CA SER A 234 3.53 -24.92 -0.12
C SER A 234 3.41 -23.47 -0.57
N LEU A 235 4.54 -22.85 -0.90
CA LEU A 235 4.57 -21.43 -1.23
C LEU A 235 3.90 -21.14 -2.57
N THR A 236 3.06 -20.13 -2.59
CA THR A 236 2.63 -19.50 -3.84
C THR A 236 3.80 -18.73 -4.49
N ARG A 237 3.68 -18.39 -5.76
CA ARG A 237 4.66 -17.54 -6.49
C ARG A 237 4.88 -16.20 -5.78
N GLU A 238 3.82 -15.64 -5.27
CA GLU A 238 3.85 -14.36 -4.57
C GLU A 238 4.60 -14.49 -3.23
N GLN A 239 4.27 -15.50 -2.43
CA GLN A 239 4.96 -15.77 -1.16
C GLN A 239 6.45 -16.03 -1.36
N ALA A 240 6.83 -16.84 -2.38
CA ALA A 240 8.23 -17.04 -2.72
C ALA A 240 8.94 -15.73 -3.11
N SER A 241 8.29 -14.87 -3.91
CA SER A 241 8.83 -13.56 -4.28
C SER A 241 8.95 -12.61 -3.08
N ASN A 242 8.00 -12.64 -2.15
CA ASN A 242 7.95 -11.78 -0.97
C ASN A 242 8.97 -12.17 0.11
N THR A 243 9.63 -13.34 -0.01
CA THR A 243 10.72 -13.78 0.87
C THR A 243 11.83 -12.73 0.98
N VAL A 244 12.08 -11.95 -0.09
CA VAL A 244 13.06 -10.85 -0.07
C VAL A 244 12.78 -9.85 1.06
N GLY A 245 11.53 -9.62 1.42
CA GLY A 245 11.13 -8.70 2.50
C GLY A 245 11.69 -9.09 3.87
N LEU A 246 11.81 -10.39 4.13
CA LEU A 246 12.34 -10.91 5.41
C LEU A 246 13.81 -10.54 5.63
N LEU A 247 14.60 -10.40 4.57
CA LEU A 247 16.02 -10.07 4.66
C LEU A 247 16.28 -8.58 4.94
N GLY A 248 15.27 -7.73 4.79
CA GLY A 248 15.39 -6.29 4.98
C GLY A 248 15.55 -5.83 6.43
N GLU A 249 15.29 -6.72 7.42
CA GLU A 249 15.38 -6.38 8.85
C GLU A 249 16.78 -6.64 9.45
N ILE A 250 17.73 -7.12 8.63
CA ILE A 250 19.07 -7.53 9.10
C ILE A 250 19.97 -6.30 9.28
N LYS A 251 20.43 -6.11 10.50
CA LYS A 251 21.39 -5.03 10.81
C LYS A 251 22.68 -5.19 10.02
N GLY A 252 23.10 -4.13 9.34
CA GLY A 252 24.33 -4.10 8.56
C GLY A 252 24.18 -4.58 7.11
N SER A 253 23.03 -5.11 6.72
CA SER A 253 22.73 -5.42 5.33
C SER A 253 22.24 -4.17 4.60
N ILE A 254 22.94 -3.81 3.52
CA ILE A 254 22.63 -2.65 2.65
C ILE A 254 21.93 -3.11 1.39
N ILE A 255 22.30 -4.27 0.85
CA ILE A 255 21.63 -4.93 -0.28
C ILE A 255 21.16 -6.30 0.20
N TRP A 256 19.97 -6.70 -0.18
CA TRP A 256 19.45 -8.05 0.09
C TRP A 256 18.72 -8.60 -1.12
N ILE A 257 18.87 -9.91 -1.32
CA ILE A 257 18.50 -10.59 -2.56
C ILE A 257 17.81 -11.92 -2.25
N ALA A 258 16.63 -12.15 -2.86
CA ALA A 258 16.05 -13.48 -2.96
C ALA A 258 16.20 -14.00 -4.39
N PHE A 259 16.74 -15.20 -4.53
CA PHE A 259 16.76 -15.98 -5.76
C PHE A 259 15.66 -17.03 -5.67
N ILE A 260 14.83 -17.16 -6.68
CA ILE A 260 13.64 -18.02 -6.65
C ILE A 260 13.62 -18.87 -7.92
N ASP A 261 13.62 -20.19 -7.77
CA ASP A 261 13.42 -21.11 -8.90
C ASP A 261 12.04 -20.90 -9.53
N TYR A 262 12.04 -20.78 -10.86
CA TYR A 262 10.84 -20.52 -11.61
C TYR A 262 10.93 -21.03 -13.05
N GLU A 263 10.24 -22.14 -13.36
CA GLU A 263 10.11 -22.66 -14.74
C GLU A 263 11.45 -22.77 -15.49
N GLY A 264 12.47 -23.32 -14.83
CA GLY A 264 13.80 -23.52 -15.42
C GLY A 264 14.69 -22.27 -15.46
N THR A 265 14.26 -21.18 -14.81
CA THR A 265 15.04 -19.96 -14.62
C THR A 265 15.07 -19.59 -13.15
N ILE A 266 15.94 -18.67 -12.76
CA ILE A 266 16.01 -18.14 -11.40
C ILE A 266 15.53 -16.69 -11.44
N ARG A 267 14.38 -16.42 -10.85
CA ARG A 267 13.89 -15.06 -10.64
C ARG A 267 14.64 -14.41 -9.50
N VAL A 268 15.02 -13.16 -9.67
CA VAL A 268 15.77 -12.40 -8.68
C VAL A 268 14.94 -11.24 -8.17
N ARG A 269 14.89 -11.08 -6.86
CA ARG A 269 14.32 -9.90 -6.20
C ARG A 269 15.44 -9.19 -5.45
N LEU A 270 15.74 -7.96 -5.89
CA LEU A 270 16.77 -7.11 -5.28
C LEU A 270 16.11 -5.98 -4.51
N ARG A 271 16.63 -5.71 -3.34
CA ARG A 271 16.29 -4.57 -2.50
C ARG A 271 17.56 -3.96 -1.94
N SER A 272 17.49 -2.67 -1.67
CA SER A 272 18.61 -1.96 -1.05
C SER A 272 18.14 -0.81 -0.19
N ARG A 273 19.03 -0.30 0.63
CA ARG A 273 18.95 1.01 1.28
C ARG A 273 20.24 1.77 1.00
N PHE A 274 20.13 3.03 0.64
CA PHE A 274 21.26 3.93 0.35
C PHE A 274 22.04 3.67 -0.95
N VAL A 275 21.85 2.53 -1.61
CA VAL A 275 22.60 2.12 -2.82
C VAL A 275 21.62 1.86 -3.97
N GLU A 276 21.90 2.43 -5.13
CA GLU A 276 21.11 2.17 -6.34
C GLU A 276 21.42 0.78 -6.91
N VAL A 277 20.38 -0.04 -7.10
CA VAL A 277 20.52 -1.42 -7.62
C VAL A 277 19.83 -1.63 -8.98
N ASN A 278 19.23 -0.61 -9.55
CA ASN A 278 18.54 -0.71 -10.85
C ASN A 278 19.50 -1.07 -11.99
N LYS A 279 20.67 -0.45 -12.06
CA LYS A 279 21.70 -0.77 -13.06
C LYS A 279 22.24 -2.20 -12.93
N LEU A 280 22.35 -2.69 -11.71
CA LEU A 280 22.69 -4.08 -11.46
C LEU A 280 21.60 -5.01 -12.01
N ALA A 281 20.33 -4.72 -11.73
CA ALA A 281 19.22 -5.50 -12.25
C ALA A 281 19.17 -5.50 -13.80
N GLU A 282 19.41 -4.36 -14.44
CA GLU A 282 19.44 -4.22 -15.91
C GLU A 282 20.53 -5.10 -16.53
N LYS A 283 21.71 -5.23 -15.90
CA LYS A 283 22.80 -6.12 -16.35
C LYS A 283 22.37 -7.58 -16.38
N TYR A 284 21.42 -7.98 -15.51
CA TYR A 284 20.93 -9.36 -15.38
C TYR A 284 19.45 -9.50 -15.82
N HIS A 285 19.13 -8.97 -17.00
CA HIS A 285 17.81 -9.13 -17.67
C HIS A 285 16.63 -8.66 -16.82
N GLY A 286 16.80 -7.52 -16.14
CA GLY A 286 15.80 -6.99 -15.24
C GLY A 286 15.66 -5.48 -15.28
N GLY A 287 15.12 -4.91 -14.20
CA GLY A 287 14.89 -3.49 -14.02
C GLY A 287 14.02 -3.21 -12.80
N GLY A 288 13.65 -1.96 -12.62
CA GLY A 288 12.78 -1.52 -11.53
C GLY A 288 13.19 -0.16 -10.98
N HIS A 289 12.74 0.12 -9.76
CA HIS A 289 13.06 1.37 -9.06
C HIS A 289 14.49 1.35 -8.51
N VAL A 290 15.00 2.53 -8.15
CA VAL A 290 16.37 2.73 -7.67
C VAL A 290 16.80 1.72 -6.59
N CYS A 291 15.92 1.44 -5.61
CA CYS A 291 16.20 0.53 -4.49
C CYS A 291 15.36 -0.75 -4.48
N ALA A 292 14.53 -1.01 -5.51
CA ALA A 292 13.63 -2.15 -5.56
C ALA A 292 13.48 -2.67 -6.99
N CYS A 293 14.21 -3.75 -7.30
CA CYS A 293 14.31 -4.30 -8.66
C CYS A 293 13.96 -5.78 -8.71
N GLY A 294 13.66 -6.24 -9.92
CA GLY A 294 13.63 -7.64 -10.29
C GLY A 294 14.58 -7.92 -11.43
N ALA A 295 15.12 -9.14 -11.49
CA ALA A 295 15.97 -9.62 -12.56
C ALA A 295 15.67 -11.10 -12.86
N THR A 296 16.30 -11.66 -13.88
CA THR A 296 16.25 -13.10 -14.17
C THR A 296 17.65 -13.56 -14.51
N VAL A 297 18.10 -14.64 -13.89
CA VAL A 297 19.35 -15.33 -14.25
C VAL A 297 19.03 -16.74 -14.70
N TYR A 298 19.82 -17.26 -15.61
CA TYR A 298 19.55 -18.51 -16.32
C TYR A 298 20.43 -19.67 -15.87
N SER A 299 21.37 -19.40 -14.95
CA SER A 299 22.22 -20.42 -14.37
C SER A 299 22.74 -20.02 -12.97
N HIS A 300 23.27 -20.98 -12.23
CA HIS A 300 23.91 -20.71 -10.95
C HIS A 300 25.17 -19.87 -11.09
N GLU A 301 25.89 -19.99 -12.21
CA GLU A 301 27.08 -19.16 -12.50
C GLU A 301 26.68 -17.68 -12.65
N GLU A 302 25.55 -17.40 -13.33
CA GLU A 302 25.02 -16.03 -13.41
C GLU A 302 24.52 -15.52 -12.05
N MET A 303 23.92 -16.38 -11.22
CA MET A 303 23.53 -16.05 -9.86
C MET A 303 24.73 -15.64 -9.01
N GLU A 304 25.82 -16.43 -9.06
CA GLU A 304 27.07 -16.12 -8.34
C GLU A 304 27.70 -14.82 -8.86
N ALA A 305 27.67 -14.59 -10.17
CA ALA A 305 28.19 -13.36 -10.77
C ALA A 305 27.39 -12.13 -10.31
N LEU A 306 26.07 -12.23 -10.24
CA LEU A 306 25.19 -11.17 -9.71
C LEU A 306 25.50 -10.88 -8.23
N LEU A 307 25.66 -11.93 -7.41
CA LEU A 307 26.03 -11.79 -6.00
C LEU A 307 27.38 -11.08 -5.83
N LYS A 308 28.36 -11.44 -6.65
CA LYS A 308 29.70 -10.80 -6.63
C LYS A 308 29.57 -9.32 -7.01
N ASP A 309 28.86 -9.00 -8.08
CA ASP A 309 28.66 -7.60 -8.50
C ASP A 309 27.93 -6.77 -7.40
N ALA A 310 26.94 -7.37 -6.73
CA ALA A 310 26.24 -6.73 -5.61
C ALA A 310 27.18 -6.50 -4.42
N ASP A 311 28.07 -7.46 -4.12
CA ASP A 311 29.04 -7.35 -3.05
C ASP A 311 30.10 -6.28 -3.35
N ASP A 312 30.60 -6.24 -4.59
CA ASP A 312 31.52 -5.19 -5.06
C ASP A 312 30.87 -3.79 -4.99
N LEU A 313 29.58 -3.67 -5.29
CA LEU A 313 28.82 -2.43 -5.18
C LEU A 313 28.74 -1.93 -3.72
N ILE A 314 28.51 -2.82 -2.74
CA ILE A 314 28.56 -2.46 -1.32
C ILE A 314 29.98 -2.05 -0.91
N LYS A 315 30.98 -2.75 -1.37
CA LYS A 315 32.40 -2.42 -1.09
C LYS A 315 32.76 -1.01 -1.55
N GLU A 316 32.35 -0.65 -2.78
CA GLU A 316 32.54 0.69 -3.32
C GLU A 316 31.77 1.75 -2.51
N PHE A 317 30.50 1.47 -2.17
CA PHE A 317 29.69 2.36 -1.35
C PHE A 317 30.32 2.62 0.01
N LYS A 318 30.78 1.58 0.72
CA LYS A 318 31.44 1.70 2.02
C LYS A 318 32.76 2.46 1.95
N ALA A 319 33.51 2.33 0.87
CA ALA A 319 34.76 3.07 0.65
C ALA A 319 34.50 4.58 0.53
N ASN A 320 33.35 4.97 0.00
CA ASN A 320 32.96 6.37 -0.23
C ASN A 320 32.12 6.99 0.91
N ASN A 321 31.66 6.20 1.90
CA ASN A 321 30.75 6.62 2.97
C ASN A 321 31.24 6.13 4.34
N PHE A 322 32.12 6.87 4.98
CA PHE A 322 32.83 6.49 6.23
C PHE A 322 31.96 6.41 7.51
N TYR A 323 30.66 6.72 7.45
CA TYR A 323 29.79 6.89 8.64
C TYR A 323 28.58 5.96 8.71
N LEU A 324 28.51 4.91 7.89
CA LEU A 324 27.42 3.92 7.92
C LEU A 324 27.89 2.53 8.34
#